data_d52f6c5ff70a1e1a44b9e2e29c8ff059
#
_entry.id   d52f6c5ff70a1e1a44b9e2e29c8ff059
#
_cell.length_a   1.000
_cell.length_b   1.000
_cell.length_c   1.000
_cell.angle_alpha   90.00
_cell.angle_beta   90.00
_cell.angle_gamma   90.00
#
_symmetry.space_group_name_H-M   'P 1'
#
loop_
_entity.id
_entity.type
_entity.pdbx_description
1 polymer ?
#
loop_
_entity_poly.entity_id
_entity_poly.type
_entity_poly.pdbx_seq_one_letter_code
_entity_poly.pdbx_strand_id
1 'polypeptide(L)'
;ILNPNIIDTNINVSPRRKDTNELLAALTDTLNINLFFRNLVPKSNEYMSLRDELKNLRETSLNGSWGDLVPTDAVLAVGMTHDNVPFLRKRLSKMGYPVYEVHSRLFDEQLNESVKRFQEYHGLNPDGVFGKRSIEAINVPAKTRLMQVLVNLERMRWNNKDRGDEYVLVNQPNFHAYFKSGNEKVWQSRVVIGLPSNQTAEFNDTMTHMVVNPTWHVPKSIAVEEYLP
;
A
#
# COMPACT_ATOMS: atom_id res chain seq x y z
N ILE A 1 -11.97 13.54 -10.72
CA ILE A 1 -12.02 12.09 -10.41
C ILE A 1 -12.16 11.34 -11.72
N LEU A 2 -11.22 10.44 -12.02
CA LEU A 2 -11.26 9.55 -13.18
C LEU A 2 -12.43 8.56 -13.06
N ASN A 3 -12.87 7.97 -14.18
CA ASN A 3 -13.83 6.88 -14.14
C ASN A 3 -13.06 5.56 -14.07
N PRO A 4 -13.16 4.81 -12.96
CA PRO A 4 -12.38 3.58 -12.75
C PRO A 4 -12.65 2.52 -13.81
N ASN A 5 -13.90 2.36 -14.25
CA ASN A 5 -14.31 1.34 -15.22
C ASN A 5 -13.74 1.56 -16.64
N ILE A 6 -13.26 2.80 -16.95
CA ILE A 6 -12.56 3.08 -18.21
C ILE A 6 -11.10 2.61 -18.12
N ILE A 7 -10.54 2.56 -16.91
CA ILE A 7 -9.15 2.16 -16.66
C ILE A 7 -9.05 0.64 -16.67
N ASP A 8 -9.93 -0.03 -15.91
CA ASP A 8 -10.00 -1.50 -15.82
C ASP A 8 -11.44 -1.93 -15.49
N THR A 9 -11.98 -2.84 -16.27
CA THR A 9 -13.34 -3.37 -16.10
C THR A 9 -13.52 -4.21 -14.82
N ASN A 10 -12.42 -4.70 -14.23
CA ASN A 10 -12.45 -5.42 -12.94
C ASN A 10 -12.56 -4.47 -11.73
N ILE A 11 -12.41 -3.15 -11.94
CA ILE A 11 -12.61 -2.15 -10.89
C ILE A 11 -14.08 -1.79 -10.79
N ASN A 12 -14.82 -2.48 -9.94
CA ASN A 12 -16.26 -2.32 -9.78
C ASN A 12 -16.61 -1.27 -8.72
N VAL A 13 -16.12 -0.05 -8.92
CA VAL A 13 -16.30 1.08 -8.01
C VAL A 13 -16.91 2.25 -8.75
N SER A 14 -17.99 2.81 -8.19
CA SER A 14 -18.62 4.03 -8.69
C SER A 14 -18.28 5.22 -7.79
N PRO A 15 -17.40 6.13 -8.23
CA PRO A 15 -17.04 7.32 -7.46
C PRO A 15 -18.26 8.21 -7.20
N ARG A 16 -18.43 8.65 -5.96
CA ARG A 16 -19.42 9.66 -5.63
C ARG A 16 -18.98 11.00 -6.23
N ARG A 17 -19.72 11.51 -7.20
CA ARG A 17 -19.52 12.84 -7.76
C ARG A 17 -20.52 13.78 -7.10
N LYS A 18 -20.06 14.92 -6.65
CA LYS A 18 -20.91 16.03 -6.22
C LYS A 18 -21.39 16.81 -7.44
N ASP A 19 -22.57 17.38 -7.34
CA ASP A 19 -23.06 18.28 -8.38
C ASP A 19 -22.15 19.50 -8.54
N THR A 20 -21.81 19.84 -9.77
CA THR A 20 -20.85 20.90 -10.08
C THR A 20 -21.43 22.29 -9.72
N ASN A 21 -22.75 22.49 -9.89
CA ASN A 21 -23.38 23.77 -9.60
C ASN A 21 -23.47 23.99 -8.08
N GLU A 22 -23.78 22.93 -7.32
CA GLU A 22 -23.73 22.97 -5.85
C GLU A 22 -22.33 23.28 -5.33
N LEU A 23 -21.30 22.68 -5.94
CA LEU A 23 -19.91 22.96 -5.57
C LEU A 23 -19.48 24.39 -5.88
N LEU A 24 -19.89 24.93 -7.04
CA LEU A 24 -19.61 26.31 -7.43
C LEU A 24 -20.33 27.30 -6.49
N ALA A 25 -21.60 27.07 -6.20
CA ALA A 25 -22.36 27.91 -5.25
C ALA A 25 -21.69 27.88 -3.86
N ALA A 26 -21.36 26.70 -3.34
CA ALA A 26 -20.66 26.59 -2.05
C ALA A 26 -19.27 27.24 -2.05
N LEU A 27 -18.58 27.28 -3.17
CA LEU A 27 -17.28 27.95 -3.32
C LEU A 27 -17.44 29.48 -3.29
N THR A 28 -18.50 30.04 -3.92
CA THR A 28 -18.77 31.48 -3.91
C THR A 28 -19.18 31.97 -2.53
N ASP A 29 -19.85 31.14 -1.75
CA ASP A 29 -20.33 31.48 -0.42
C ASP A 29 -19.30 31.25 0.69
N THR A 30 -18.14 30.66 0.36
CA THR A 30 -17.14 30.31 1.39
C THR A 30 -16.19 31.47 1.65
N LEU A 31 -15.97 31.77 2.93
CA LEU A 31 -14.95 32.72 3.39
C LEU A 31 -13.54 32.09 3.45
N ASN A 32 -13.43 30.77 3.41
CA ASN A 32 -12.17 30.05 3.53
C ASN A 32 -12.02 28.95 2.45
N ILE A 33 -11.42 29.34 1.34
CA ILE A 33 -11.18 28.44 0.19
C ILE A 33 -10.38 27.20 0.59
N ASN A 34 -9.39 27.33 1.47
CA ASN A 34 -8.59 26.18 1.91
C ASN A 34 -9.43 25.17 2.70
N LEU A 35 -10.32 25.62 3.54
CA LEU A 35 -11.24 24.77 4.30
C LEU A 35 -12.24 24.08 3.35
N PHE A 36 -12.74 24.79 2.36
CA PHE A 36 -13.60 24.23 1.33
C PHE A 36 -12.92 23.02 0.64
N PHE A 37 -11.72 23.21 0.10
CA PHE A 37 -11.01 22.12 -0.57
C PHE A 37 -10.61 20.96 0.38
N ARG A 38 -10.28 21.26 1.65
CA ARG A 38 -10.04 20.22 2.66
C ARG A 38 -11.26 19.35 2.93
N ASN A 39 -12.46 19.90 2.78
CA ASN A 39 -13.72 19.18 2.99
C ASN A 39 -14.14 18.31 1.79
N LEU A 40 -13.49 18.47 0.64
CA LEU A 40 -13.76 17.65 -0.55
C LEU A 40 -12.99 16.33 -0.59
N VAL A 41 -11.89 16.23 0.14
CA VAL A 41 -11.03 15.04 0.14
C VAL A 41 -11.45 14.03 1.20
N PRO A 42 -11.08 12.74 1.05
CA PRO A 42 -11.28 11.74 2.09
C PRO A 42 -10.68 12.18 3.43
N LYS A 43 -11.38 11.87 4.52
CA LYS A 43 -10.97 12.24 5.87
C LYS A 43 -10.34 11.09 6.67
N SER A 44 -10.16 9.94 6.03
CA SER A 44 -9.54 8.79 6.70
C SER A 44 -8.09 9.07 7.08
N ASN A 45 -7.63 8.49 8.18
CA ASN A 45 -6.26 8.63 8.64
C ASN A 45 -5.25 8.12 7.60
N GLU A 46 -5.60 7.04 6.89
CA GLU A 46 -4.78 6.47 5.82
C GLU A 46 -4.58 7.47 4.68
N TYR A 47 -5.64 8.18 4.26
CA TYR A 47 -5.54 9.19 3.21
C TYR A 47 -4.67 10.37 3.63
N MET A 48 -4.82 10.83 4.87
CA MET A 48 -4.03 11.94 5.41
C MET A 48 -2.56 11.55 5.51
N SER A 49 -2.24 10.37 6.03
CA SER A 49 -0.87 9.85 6.11
C SER A 49 -0.23 9.72 4.72
N LEU A 50 -0.97 9.24 3.71
CA LEU A 50 -0.47 9.20 2.33
C LEU A 50 -0.22 10.59 1.74
N ARG A 51 -1.01 11.60 2.11
CA ARG A 51 -0.75 12.99 1.68
C ARG A 51 0.53 13.54 2.28
N ASP A 52 0.79 13.23 3.55
CA ASP A 52 2.03 13.65 4.22
C ASP A 52 3.22 12.94 3.58
N GLU A 53 3.10 11.65 3.30
CA GLU A 53 4.13 10.89 2.59
C GLU A 53 4.35 11.40 1.16
N LEU A 54 3.31 11.84 0.45
CA LEU A 54 3.44 12.48 -0.86
C LEU A 54 4.37 13.69 -0.81
N LYS A 55 4.24 14.52 0.23
CA LYS A 55 5.09 15.69 0.45
C LYS A 55 6.55 15.28 0.68
N ASN A 56 6.76 14.31 1.57
CA ASN A 56 8.10 13.78 1.89
C ASN A 56 8.78 13.18 0.65
N LEU A 57 8.06 12.36 -0.12
CA LEU A 57 8.59 11.75 -1.35
C LEU A 57 8.89 12.78 -2.44
N ARG A 58 8.10 13.86 -2.53
CA ARG A 58 8.37 14.96 -3.45
C ARG A 58 9.68 15.65 -3.10
N GLU A 59 9.88 16.01 -1.85
CA GLU A 59 11.10 16.63 -1.35
C GLU A 59 12.32 15.70 -1.56
N THR A 60 12.18 14.43 -1.19
CA THR A 60 13.19 13.40 -1.40
C THR A 60 13.57 13.25 -2.88
N SER A 61 12.57 13.22 -3.77
CA SER A 61 12.79 13.10 -5.21
C SER A 61 13.53 14.28 -5.81
N LEU A 62 13.28 15.50 -5.31
CA LEU A 62 13.95 16.72 -5.75
C LEU A 62 15.39 16.81 -5.22
N ASN A 63 15.67 16.24 -4.05
CA ASN A 63 16.96 16.27 -3.37
C ASN A 63 17.87 15.06 -3.70
N GLY A 64 17.71 14.45 -4.87
CA GLY A 64 18.59 13.36 -5.33
C GLY A 64 18.19 11.97 -4.84
N SER A 65 16.93 11.79 -4.43
CA SER A 65 16.39 10.51 -3.99
C SER A 65 17.11 9.94 -2.75
N TRP A 66 17.14 8.63 -2.60
CA TRP A 66 17.80 7.95 -1.47
C TRP A 66 19.28 7.60 -1.76
N GLY A 67 19.90 8.28 -2.73
CA GLY A 67 21.31 8.08 -3.08
C GLY A 67 21.55 6.83 -3.93
N ASP A 68 22.78 6.28 -3.82
CA ASP A 68 23.22 5.17 -4.64
C ASP A 68 22.39 3.92 -4.47
N LEU A 69 22.26 3.12 -5.52
CA LEU A 69 21.60 1.83 -5.48
C LEU A 69 22.44 0.83 -4.68
N VAL A 70 21.76 -0.09 -4.01
CA VAL A 70 22.42 -1.26 -3.40
C VAL A 70 22.73 -2.26 -4.51
N PRO A 71 24.00 -2.72 -4.65
CA PRO A 71 24.38 -3.72 -5.65
C PRO A 71 23.60 -5.03 -5.48
N THR A 72 23.40 -5.74 -6.59
CA THR A 72 22.49 -6.92 -6.67
C THR A 72 23.21 -8.27 -6.64
N ASP A 73 24.50 -8.28 -6.47
CA ASP A 73 25.39 -9.43 -6.64
C ASP A 73 25.53 -10.31 -5.39
N ALA A 74 24.95 -9.91 -4.25
CA ALA A 74 25.08 -10.66 -3.01
C ALA A 74 23.78 -10.70 -2.20
N VAL A 75 23.54 -11.82 -1.55
CA VAL A 75 22.57 -11.96 -0.46
C VAL A 75 23.31 -11.68 0.85
N LEU A 76 22.75 -10.77 1.66
CA LEU A 76 23.38 -10.34 2.91
C LEU A 76 22.54 -10.81 4.10
N ALA A 77 23.23 -11.26 5.15
CA ALA A 77 22.61 -11.70 6.39
C ALA A 77 23.49 -11.32 7.59
N VAL A 78 22.92 -11.39 8.79
CA VAL A 78 23.61 -11.06 10.04
C VAL A 78 24.90 -11.87 10.19
N GLY A 79 25.95 -11.19 10.64
CA GLY A 79 27.30 -11.75 10.82
C GLY A 79 28.20 -11.67 9.57
N MET A 80 27.65 -11.36 8.40
CA MET A 80 28.44 -11.23 7.17
C MET A 80 29.17 -9.90 7.10
N THR A 81 30.37 -9.92 6.51
CA THR A 81 31.12 -8.72 6.12
C THR A 81 31.18 -8.64 4.60
N HIS A 82 30.67 -7.55 4.02
CA HIS A 82 30.58 -7.42 2.56
C HIS A 82 30.64 -5.95 2.12
N ASP A 83 31.19 -5.70 0.93
CA ASP A 83 31.31 -4.35 0.34
C ASP A 83 29.97 -3.67 0.05
N ASN A 84 28.90 -4.42 -0.10
CA ASN A 84 27.55 -3.89 -0.34
C ASN A 84 26.86 -3.40 0.94
N VAL A 85 27.32 -3.78 2.12
CA VAL A 85 26.71 -3.37 3.40
C VAL A 85 26.69 -1.86 3.59
N PRO A 86 27.77 -1.09 3.32
CA PRO A 86 27.73 0.37 3.41
C PRO A 86 26.68 1.03 2.49
N PHE A 87 26.45 0.49 1.30
CA PHE A 87 25.39 1.00 0.40
C PHE A 87 24.02 0.79 1.01
N LEU A 88 23.76 -0.42 1.53
CA LEU A 88 22.52 -0.74 2.24
C LEU A 88 22.30 0.18 3.44
N ARG A 89 23.32 0.35 4.29
CA ARG A 89 23.25 1.21 5.47
C ARG A 89 22.93 2.66 5.11
N LYS A 90 23.64 3.24 4.15
CA LYS A 90 23.42 4.61 3.68
C LYS A 90 22.00 4.80 3.14
N ARG A 91 21.52 3.84 2.35
CA ARG A 91 20.21 3.92 1.72
C ARG A 91 19.08 3.78 2.74
N LEU A 92 19.16 2.81 3.67
CA LEU A 92 18.21 2.68 4.77
C LEU A 92 18.18 3.93 5.65
N SER A 93 19.33 4.49 5.98
CA SER A 93 19.44 5.74 6.74
C SER A 93 18.74 6.90 6.04
N LYS A 94 18.94 7.07 4.73
CA LYS A 94 18.25 8.10 3.92
C LYS A 94 16.73 7.85 3.80
N MET A 95 16.28 6.60 3.94
CA MET A 95 14.87 6.23 3.99
C MET A 95 14.26 6.39 5.39
N GLY A 96 15.05 6.84 6.38
CA GLY A 96 14.58 7.08 7.75
C GLY A 96 14.61 5.87 8.68
N TYR A 97 15.21 4.75 8.27
CA TYR A 97 15.41 3.62 9.16
C TYR A 97 16.59 3.86 10.10
N PRO A 98 16.52 3.39 11.37
CA PRO A 98 17.62 3.55 12.33
C PRO A 98 18.83 2.74 11.87
N VAL A 99 19.90 3.44 11.50
CA VAL A 99 21.16 2.84 11.06
C VAL A 99 22.31 3.56 11.73
N TYR A 100 23.19 2.78 12.35
CA TYR A 100 24.42 3.25 12.95
C TYR A 100 25.60 2.84 12.08
N GLU A 101 26.76 3.51 12.26
CA GLU A 101 27.99 3.19 11.56
C GLU A 101 27.81 2.99 10.05
N VAL A 102 27.32 4.02 9.35
CA VAL A 102 26.95 3.96 7.92
C VAL A 102 28.07 3.49 6.98
N HIS A 103 29.30 3.46 7.43
CA HIS A 103 30.46 2.98 6.66
C HIS A 103 30.91 1.57 7.03
N SER A 104 30.32 0.95 8.07
CA SER A 104 30.65 -0.42 8.48
C SER A 104 30.28 -1.41 7.38
N ARG A 105 31.18 -2.37 7.13
CA ARG A 105 30.98 -3.48 6.20
C ARG A 105 30.31 -4.70 6.87
N LEU A 106 30.21 -4.69 8.22
CA LEU A 106 29.57 -5.75 8.97
C LEU A 106 28.04 -5.63 8.93
N PHE A 107 27.36 -6.69 8.57
CA PHE A 107 25.91 -6.81 8.74
C PHE A 107 25.63 -7.25 10.17
N ASP A 108 25.56 -6.30 11.07
CA ASP A 108 25.32 -6.54 12.50
C ASP A 108 23.83 -6.70 12.83
N GLU A 109 23.52 -7.03 14.09
CA GLU A 109 22.15 -7.24 14.56
C GLU A 109 21.29 -5.96 14.47
N GLN A 110 21.86 -4.78 14.64
CA GLN A 110 21.13 -3.52 14.51
C GLN A 110 20.69 -3.27 13.06
N LEU A 111 21.54 -3.57 12.10
CA LEU A 111 21.19 -3.51 10.68
C LEU A 111 20.14 -4.57 10.34
N ASN A 112 20.25 -5.76 10.89
CA ASN A 112 19.27 -6.84 10.76
C ASN A 112 17.86 -6.39 11.18
N GLU A 113 17.74 -5.74 12.34
CA GLU A 113 16.47 -5.19 12.80
C GLU A 113 15.92 -4.10 11.88
N SER A 114 16.78 -3.24 11.32
CA SER A 114 16.37 -2.22 10.35
C SER A 114 15.93 -2.84 9.03
N VAL A 115 16.57 -3.92 8.59
CA VAL A 115 16.17 -4.71 7.41
C VAL A 115 14.82 -5.38 7.63
N LYS A 116 14.59 -6.01 8.79
CA LYS A 116 13.29 -6.60 9.14
C LYS A 116 12.16 -5.58 9.11
N ARG A 117 12.37 -4.40 9.69
CA ARG A 117 11.40 -3.29 9.63
C ARG A 117 11.15 -2.84 8.19
N PHE A 118 12.21 -2.70 7.40
CA PHE A 118 12.08 -2.37 5.98
C PHE A 118 11.25 -3.42 5.24
N GLN A 119 11.53 -4.70 5.45
CA GLN A 119 10.79 -5.80 4.84
C GLN A 119 9.31 -5.77 5.23
N GLU A 120 9.01 -5.61 6.52
CA GLU A 120 7.63 -5.52 7.02
C GLU A 120 6.86 -4.36 6.38
N TYR A 121 7.43 -3.14 6.36
CA TYR A 121 6.79 -1.96 5.76
C TYR A 121 6.61 -2.07 4.24
N HIS A 122 7.40 -2.93 3.58
CA HIS A 122 7.29 -3.16 2.14
C HIS A 122 6.54 -4.45 1.78
N GLY A 123 5.86 -5.09 2.74
CA GLY A 123 5.07 -6.31 2.52
C GLY A 123 5.91 -7.54 2.17
N LEU A 124 7.19 -7.54 2.54
CA LEU A 124 8.09 -8.68 2.40
C LEU A 124 8.07 -9.53 3.69
N ASN A 125 8.57 -10.77 3.59
CA ASN A 125 8.78 -11.57 4.79
C ASN A 125 9.91 -10.96 5.64
N PRO A 126 9.67 -10.60 6.92
CA PRO A 126 10.66 -9.93 7.78
C PRO A 126 11.65 -10.93 8.40
N ASP A 127 12.37 -11.69 7.57
CA ASP A 127 13.35 -12.67 7.99
C ASP A 127 14.75 -12.09 8.27
N GLY A 128 14.98 -10.82 7.90
CA GLY A 128 16.27 -10.15 8.06
C GLY A 128 17.29 -10.54 7.00
N VAL A 129 16.97 -11.47 6.09
CA VAL A 129 17.84 -11.83 4.97
C VAL A 129 17.65 -10.83 3.82
N PHE A 130 18.67 -10.05 3.52
CA PHE A 130 18.63 -9.06 2.47
C PHE A 130 18.94 -9.70 1.11
N GLY A 131 17.94 -10.42 0.57
CA GLY A 131 18.01 -11.12 -0.70
C GLY A 131 17.35 -10.35 -1.85
N LYS A 132 17.17 -11.01 -2.98
CA LYS A 132 16.68 -10.44 -4.25
C LYS A 132 15.47 -9.53 -4.09
N ARG A 133 14.41 -9.98 -3.42
CA ARG A 133 13.17 -9.19 -3.23
C ARG A 133 13.42 -7.91 -2.42
N SER A 134 14.25 -7.98 -1.37
CA SER A 134 14.62 -6.83 -0.56
C SER A 134 15.45 -5.83 -1.36
N ILE A 135 16.39 -6.31 -2.20
CA ILE A 135 17.20 -5.49 -3.09
C ILE A 135 16.32 -4.79 -4.14
N GLU A 136 15.42 -5.50 -4.78
CA GLU A 136 14.47 -4.93 -5.73
C GLU A 136 13.61 -3.84 -5.07
N ALA A 137 13.07 -4.11 -3.88
CA ALA A 137 12.22 -3.17 -3.15
C ALA A 137 12.96 -1.90 -2.72
N ILE A 138 14.19 -2.02 -2.18
CA ILE A 138 14.96 -0.86 -1.71
C ILE A 138 15.47 -0.01 -2.87
N ASN A 139 15.70 -0.61 -4.03
CA ASN A 139 16.21 0.07 -5.20
C ASN A 139 15.13 0.81 -6.02
N VAL A 140 13.85 0.68 -5.66
CA VAL A 140 12.80 1.48 -6.28
C VAL A 140 13.06 2.97 -6.04
N PRO A 141 13.14 3.83 -7.08
CA PRO A 141 13.40 5.26 -6.93
C PRO A 141 12.28 5.99 -6.18
N ALA A 142 12.60 7.08 -5.47
CA ALA A 142 11.62 7.92 -4.79
C ALA A 142 10.54 8.47 -5.75
N LYS A 143 10.92 8.82 -6.98
CA LYS A 143 9.97 9.24 -8.04
C LYS A 143 8.93 8.18 -8.35
N THR A 144 9.32 6.90 -8.40
CA THR A 144 8.40 5.78 -8.64
C THR A 144 7.45 5.62 -7.45
N ARG A 145 7.96 5.71 -6.22
CA ARG A 145 7.10 5.70 -5.01
C ARG A 145 6.13 6.88 -4.98
N LEU A 146 6.58 8.07 -5.37
CA LEU A 146 5.73 9.26 -5.51
C LEU A 146 4.55 8.98 -6.45
N MET A 147 4.80 8.39 -7.62
CA MET A 147 3.74 8.03 -8.57
C MET A 147 2.79 6.98 -8.00
N GLN A 148 3.30 5.98 -7.28
CA GLN A 148 2.46 4.98 -6.60
C GLN A 148 1.55 5.63 -5.54
N VAL A 149 2.06 6.58 -4.76
CA VAL A 149 1.25 7.32 -3.77
C VAL A 149 0.18 8.17 -4.45
N LEU A 150 0.50 8.87 -5.55
CA LEU A 150 -0.49 9.64 -6.32
C LEU A 150 -1.63 8.78 -6.85
N VAL A 151 -1.31 7.61 -7.42
CA VAL A 151 -2.30 6.64 -7.90
C VAL A 151 -3.18 6.14 -6.75
N ASN A 152 -2.58 5.78 -5.62
CA ASN A 152 -3.34 5.29 -4.47
C ASN A 152 -4.23 6.39 -3.84
N LEU A 153 -3.76 7.64 -3.77
CA LEU A 153 -4.60 8.76 -3.33
C LEU A 153 -5.82 8.96 -4.25
N GLU A 154 -5.66 8.79 -5.57
CA GLU A 154 -6.79 8.85 -6.50
C GLU A 154 -7.75 7.67 -6.28
N ARG A 155 -7.24 6.44 -6.15
CA ARG A 155 -8.06 5.24 -5.84
C ARG A 155 -8.84 5.41 -4.53
N MET A 156 -8.24 6.00 -3.51
CA MET A 156 -8.94 6.29 -2.25
C MET A 156 -10.07 7.32 -2.42
N ARG A 157 -9.97 8.23 -3.39
CA ARG A 157 -11.08 9.14 -3.72
C ARG A 157 -12.25 8.42 -4.38
N TRP A 158 -11.99 7.37 -5.17
CA TRP A 158 -13.06 6.54 -5.75
C TRP A 158 -13.88 5.85 -4.68
N ASN A 159 -13.19 5.36 -3.64
CA ASN A 159 -13.73 4.62 -2.51
C ASN A 159 -14.06 5.48 -1.28
N ASN A 160 -14.29 6.77 -1.47
CA ASN A 160 -14.61 7.69 -0.37
C ASN A 160 -16.06 7.49 0.12
N LYS A 161 -16.37 6.28 0.56
CA LYS A 161 -17.60 5.96 1.30
C LYS A 161 -17.27 5.90 2.78
N ASP A 162 -18.21 6.36 3.59
CA ASP A 162 -18.18 6.05 5.01
C ASP A 162 -18.34 4.54 5.19
N ARG A 163 -17.37 3.93 5.83
CA ARG A 163 -17.36 2.47 6.09
C ARG A 163 -18.05 2.12 7.38
N GLY A 164 -18.52 3.12 8.16
CA GLY A 164 -18.98 2.96 9.52
C GLY A 164 -17.83 2.67 10.49
N ASP A 165 -18.20 2.43 11.74
CA ASP A 165 -17.23 2.14 12.79
C ASP A 165 -16.66 0.73 12.70
N GLU A 166 -17.43 -0.21 12.14
CA GLU A 166 -17.01 -1.60 11.99
C GLU A 166 -17.07 -2.05 10.53
N TYR A 167 -15.96 -2.59 10.03
CA TYR A 167 -15.87 -3.07 8.66
C TYR A 167 -14.81 -4.14 8.44
N VAL A 168 -15.01 -4.96 7.42
CA VAL A 168 -14.01 -5.89 6.92
C VAL A 168 -13.29 -5.24 5.72
N LEU A 169 -11.98 -5.13 5.81
CA LEU A 169 -11.12 -4.65 4.72
C LEU A 169 -10.31 -5.82 4.17
N VAL A 170 -10.54 -6.19 2.92
CA VAL A 170 -9.68 -7.14 2.21
C VAL A 170 -8.65 -6.36 1.40
N ASN A 171 -7.40 -6.42 1.83
CA ASN A 171 -6.28 -5.81 1.13
C ASN A 171 -5.63 -6.85 0.21
N GLN A 172 -6.07 -6.90 -1.03
CA GLN A 172 -5.60 -7.88 -2.02
C GLN A 172 -4.07 -7.84 -2.22
N PRO A 173 -3.41 -6.68 -2.38
CA PRO A 173 -1.96 -6.61 -2.58
C PRO A 173 -1.12 -7.23 -1.47
N ASN A 174 -1.60 -7.27 -0.23
CA ASN A 174 -0.86 -7.89 0.87
C ASN A 174 -1.45 -9.23 1.34
N PHE A 175 -2.47 -9.75 0.64
CA PHE A 175 -3.11 -11.04 0.92
C PHE A 175 -3.67 -11.16 2.33
N HIS A 176 -4.26 -10.08 2.86
CA HIS A 176 -4.85 -10.06 4.20
C HIS A 176 -6.26 -9.46 4.22
N ALA A 177 -7.11 -10.04 5.07
CA ALA A 177 -8.35 -9.45 5.52
C ALA A 177 -8.17 -8.94 6.95
N TYR A 178 -8.78 -7.80 7.22
CA TYR A 178 -8.77 -7.13 8.51
C TYR A 178 -10.19 -6.85 8.95
N PHE A 179 -10.56 -7.19 10.18
CA PHE A 179 -11.73 -6.62 10.83
C PHE A 179 -11.26 -5.41 11.65
N LYS A 180 -11.86 -4.26 11.35
CA LYS A 180 -11.57 -2.99 12.02
C LYS A 180 -12.78 -2.53 12.80
N SER A 181 -12.56 -2.01 14.01
CA SER A 181 -13.54 -1.30 14.83
C SER A 181 -12.94 0.06 15.19
N GLY A 182 -13.54 1.13 14.69
CA GLY A 182 -12.95 2.46 14.72
C GLY A 182 -11.56 2.49 14.07
N ASN A 183 -10.57 2.93 14.83
CA ASN A 183 -9.16 2.96 14.37
C ASN A 183 -8.38 1.68 14.68
N GLU A 184 -8.98 0.72 15.40
CA GLU A 184 -8.31 -0.49 15.84
C GLU A 184 -8.45 -1.63 14.82
N LYS A 185 -7.40 -2.41 14.70
CA LYS A 185 -7.38 -3.66 13.97
C LYS A 185 -7.67 -4.80 14.95
N VAL A 186 -8.95 -5.20 15.04
CA VAL A 186 -9.43 -6.20 16.00
C VAL A 186 -8.99 -7.60 15.61
N TRP A 187 -8.96 -7.89 14.29
CA TRP A 187 -8.61 -9.20 13.77
C TRP A 187 -7.97 -9.11 12.40
N GLN A 188 -7.14 -10.09 12.08
CA GLN A 188 -6.57 -10.25 10.74
C GLN A 188 -6.40 -11.72 10.39
N SER A 189 -6.49 -12.03 9.10
CA SER A 189 -6.17 -13.33 8.55
C SER A 189 -5.55 -13.20 7.16
N ARG A 190 -4.78 -14.21 6.76
CA ARG A 190 -4.39 -14.36 5.37
C ARG A 190 -5.60 -14.74 4.52
N VAL A 191 -5.63 -14.24 3.29
CA VAL A 191 -6.65 -14.59 2.29
C VAL A 191 -5.98 -15.05 1.00
N VAL A 192 -6.70 -15.88 0.27
CA VAL A 192 -6.35 -16.25 -1.09
C VAL A 192 -7.06 -15.29 -2.03
N ILE A 193 -6.36 -14.76 -3.01
CA ILE A 193 -6.90 -13.93 -4.07
C ILE A 193 -6.73 -14.63 -5.42
N GLY A 194 -7.51 -14.19 -6.42
CA GLY A 194 -7.44 -14.73 -7.76
C GLY A 194 -6.08 -14.49 -8.44
N LEU A 195 -5.75 -15.38 -9.36
CA LEU A 195 -4.57 -15.26 -10.22
C LEU A 195 -4.72 -14.06 -11.17
N PRO A 196 -3.62 -13.56 -11.80
CA PRO A 196 -3.72 -12.49 -12.80
C PRO A 196 -4.65 -12.79 -13.98
N SER A 197 -4.86 -14.09 -14.30
CA SER A 197 -5.82 -14.55 -15.32
C SER A 197 -7.28 -14.55 -14.84
N ASN A 198 -7.51 -14.63 -13.51
CA ASN A 198 -8.83 -14.69 -12.86
C ASN A 198 -8.83 -13.77 -11.64
N GLN A 199 -8.74 -12.48 -11.87
CA GLN A 199 -8.56 -11.48 -10.82
C GLN A 199 -9.79 -11.41 -9.91
N THR A 200 -9.54 -11.28 -8.60
CA THR A 200 -10.59 -10.93 -7.63
C THR A 200 -11.04 -9.49 -7.89
N ALA A 201 -12.33 -9.29 -8.15
CA ALA A 201 -12.90 -7.97 -8.38
C ALA A 201 -12.79 -7.07 -7.14
N GLU A 202 -12.58 -5.77 -7.37
CA GLU A 202 -12.67 -4.76 -6.32
C GLU A 202 -14.13 -4.32 -6.16
N PHE A 203 -14.67 -4.41 -4.95
CA PHE A 203 -16.04 -3.95 -4.66
C PHE A 203 -16.18 -3.48 -3.21
N ASN A 204 -17.26 -2.75 -2.96
CA ASN A 204 -17.75 -2.41 -1.62
C ASN A 204 -19.19 -2.86 -1.48
N ASP A 205 -19.50 -3.51 -0.36
CA ASP A 205 -20.84 -3.92 -0.05
C ASP A 205 -21.10 -3.80 1.45
N THR A 206 -22.37 -3.93 1.86
CA THR A 206 -22.78 -3.94 3.25
C THR A 206 -23.14 -5.38 3.64
N MET A 207 -22.48 -5.89 4.70
CA MET A 207 -22.78 -7.22 5.22
C MET A 207 -24.18 -7.23 5.85
N THR A 208 -25.07 -8.05 5.31
CA THR A 208 -26.45 -8.16 5.77
C THR A 208 -26.70 -9.42 6.61
N HIS A 209 -25.93 -10.46 6.39
CA HIS A 209 -26.07 -11.73 7.11
C HIS A 209 -24.75 -12.52 7.08
N MET A 210 -24.63 -13.48 7.99
CA MET A 210 -23.54 -14.43 8.06
C MET A 210 -24.10 -15.86 8.01
N VAL A 211 -23.48 -16.71 7.21
CA VAL A 211 -23.82 -18.13 7.13
C VAL A 211 -22.71 -18.94 7.82
N VAL A 212 -23.09 -19.70 8.85
CA VAL A 212 -22.16 -20.59 9.56
C VAL A 212 -22.12 -21.95 8.86
N ASN A 213 -20.94 -22.50 8.65
CA ASN A 213 -20.73 -23.76 7.92
C ASN A 213 -21.41 -23.77 6.52
N PRO A 214 -21.11 -22.79 5.64
CA PRO A 214 -21.73 -22.72 4.34
C PRO A 214 -21.33 -23.92 3.48
N THR A 215 -22.25 -24.39 2.66
CA THR A 215 -21.93 -25.32 1.57
C THR A 215 -21.35 -24.51 0.41
N TRP A 216 -20.27 -24.98 -0.20
CA TRP A 216 -19.73 -24.38 -1.39
C TRP A 216 -20.32 -25.01 -2.65
N HIS A 217 -21.11 -24.25 -3.38
CA HIS A 217 -21.58 -24.63 -4.69
C HIS A 217 -20.53 -24.26 -5.74
N VAL A 218 -19.81 -25.24 -6.24
CA VAL A 218 -18.77 -25.02 -7.25
C VAL A 218 -19.44 -24.57 -8.56
N PRO A 219 -19.10 -23.37 -9.10
CA PRO A 219 -19.60 -22.95 -10.40
C PRO A 219 -19.25 -23.96 -11.49
N LYS A 220 -20.15 -24.11 -12.48
CA LYS A 220 -19.95 -25.09 -13.57
C LYS A 220 -18.64 -24.85 -14.33
N SER A 221 -18.23 -23.61 -14.54
CA SER A 221 -16.94 -23.26 -15.16
C SER A 221 -15.76 -23.84 -14.39
N ILE A 222 -15.71 -23.64 -13.09
CA ILE A 222 -14.64 -24.19 -12.23
C ILE A 222 -14.71 -25.73 -12.21
N ALA A 223 -15.92 -26.29 -12.12
CA ALA A 223 -16.07 -27.74 -12.12
C ALA A 223 -15.53 -28.38 -13.41
N VAL A 224 -15.79 -27.75 -14.56
CA VAL A 224 -15.36 -28.27 -15.88
C VAL A 224 -13.87 -27.99 -16.14
N GLU A 225 -13.37 -26.81 -15.77
CA GLU A 225 -12.01 -26.40 -16.14
C GLU A 225 -10.94 -26.89 -15.15
N GLU A 226 -11.31 -27.12 -13.88
CA GLU A 226 -10.33 -27.44 -12.82
C GLU A 226 -10.52 -28.85 -12.21
N TYR A 227 -11.74 -29.38 -12.19
CA TYR A 227 -12.07 -30.67 -11.53
C TYR A 227 -12.43 -31.79 -12.47
N LEU A 228 -12.91 -31.50 -13.67
CA LEU A 228 -13.18 -32.53 -14.67
C LEU A 228 -12.04 -32.57 -15.67
N PRO A 229 -11.40 -33.75 -15.88
CA PRO A 229 -10.32 -33.92 -16.85
C PRO A 229 -10.80 -33.72 -18.29
#